data_eb7a32f0c3fb3a3f7ab5ed7e23f1c6cc
#
_entry.id   eb7a32f0c3fb3a3f7ab5ed7e23f1c6cc
#
_cell.length_a   1.000
_cell.length_b   1.000
_cell.length_c   1.000
_cell.angle_alpha   90.00
_cell.angle_beta   90.00
_cell.angle_gamma   90.00
#
_symmetry.space_group_name_H-M   'P 1'
#
loop_
_entity.id
_entity.type
_entity.pdbx_description
1 polymer ?
#
loop_
_entity_poly.entity_id
_entity_poly.type
_entity_poly.pdbx_seq_one_letter_code
_entity_poly.pdbx_strand_id
1 'polypeptide(L)'
;EELYSSFYWDLIPTISGIREAIICNNIAENNNKKYVIHLKVDTGMTRLGCNCDEVKDIFSKIDSLENISLKGIYSHLAIADSDQRQNSHENFTQIQLNRFKKVINDLGKRNISICRHLANSSGTLSNSCLHFDMVRVGLSLYGYFPVNDFESDLKLNPALKVKARVTLVREVEKGTGVGYGHFFKTQRKSKLAVVAIGY
;
A
#
# COMPACT_ATOMS: atom_id res chain seq x y z
N GLU A 1 -15.90 13.44 9.77
CA GLU A 1 -15.79 12.63 11.01
C GLU A 1 -14.42 11.97 11.12
N GLU A 2 -13.95 11.21 10.11
CA GLU A 2 -12.64 10.52 10.12
C GLU A 2 -11.44 11.47 10.28
N LEU A 3 -11.43 12.62 9.57
CA LEU A 3 -10.36 13.62 9.73
C LEU A 3 -10.32 14.23 11.13
N TYR A 4 -11.48 14.47 11.73
CA TYR A 4 -11.56 14.94 13.10
C TYR A 4 -10.99 13.90 14.08
N SER A 5 -11.37 12.65 13.92
CA SER A 5 -10.84 11.52 14.71
C SER A 5 -9.33 11.35 14.56
N SER A 6 -8.81 11.55 13.34
CA SER A 6 -7.35 11.49 13.09
C SER A 6 -6.60 12.52 13.92
N PHE A 7 -7.08 13.74 14.00
CA PHE A 7 -6.44 14.79 14.80
C PHE A 7 -6.64 14.59 16.29
N TYR A 8 -7.80 14.05 16.70
CA TYR A 8 -8.03 13.70 18.11
C TYR A 8 -7.02 12.67 18.62
N TRP A 9 -6.64 11.70 17.77
CA TRP A 9 -5.67 10.67 18.09
C TRP A 9 -4.23 11.01 17.70
N ASP A 10 -3.95 12.28 17.38
CA ASP A 10 -2.63 12.75 16.93
C ASP A 10 -2.05 11.95 15.73
N LEU A 11 -2.92 11.56 14.82
CA LEU A 11 -2.55 10.88 13.57
C LEU A 11 -2.36 11.90 12.45
N ILE A 12 -1.46 11.60 11.53
CA ILE A 12 -1.23 12.40 10.32
C ILE A 12 -2.16 11.89 9.20
N PRO A 13 -3.23 12.61 8.87
CA PRO A 13 -4.14 12.17 7.82
C PRO A 13 -3.52 12.35 6.44
N THR A 14 -3.94 11.48 5.52
CA THR A 14 -3.68 11.62 4.10
C THR A 14 -4.83 12.35 3.43
N ILE A 15 -4.49 13.35 2.61
CA ILE A 15 -5.44 14.06 1.76
C ILE A 15 -5.17 13.77 0.29
N SER A 16 -6.20 13.90 -0.54
CA SER A 16 -6.16 13.70 -1.99
C SER A 16 -6.49 14.96 -2.79
N GLY A 17 -6.81 16.08 -2.13
CA GLY A 17 -7.18 17.30 -2.82
C GLY A 17 -7.38 18.52 -1.92
N ILE A 18 -7.75 19.63 -2.54
CA ILE A 18 -7.93 20.93 -1.88
C ILE A 18 -9.08 20.89 -0.86
N ARG A 19 -10.14 20.15 -1.16
CA ARG A 19 -11.31 20.06 -0.28
C ARG A 19 -10.94 19.52 1.10
N GLU A 20 -10.20 18.40 1.14
CA GLU A 20 -9.74 17.79 2.39
C GLU A 20 -8.75 18.72 3.12
N ALA A 21 -7.88 19.43 2.39
CA ALA A 21 -6.97 20.41 2.99
C ALA A 21 -7.73 21.52 3.73
N ILE A 22 -8.78 22.08 3.12
CA ILE A 22 -9.63 23.10 3.74
C ILE A 22 -10.34 22.56 4.98
N ILE A 23 -10.88 21.33 4.91
CA ILE A 23 -11.52 20.69 6.07
C ILE A 23 -10.50 20.51 7.21
N CYS A 24 -9.30 20.03 6.90
CA CYS A 24 -8.22 19.87 7.89
C CYS A 24 -7.87 21.23 8.55
N ASN A 25 -7.75 22.29 7.74
CA ASN A 25 -7.44 23.62 8.26
C ASN A 25 -8.54 24.15 9.20
N ASN A 26 -9.80 23.99 8.85
CA ASN A 26 -10.93 24.42 9.69
C ASN A 26 -11.00 23.64 11.01
N ILE A 27 -10.72 22.33 10.98
CA ILE A 27 -10.62 21.52 12.21
C ILE A 27 -9.47 22.01 13.08
N ALA A 28 -8.31 22.30 12.48
CA ALA A 28 -7.14 22.80 13.18
C ALA A 28 -7.40 24.15 13.83
N GLU A 29 -8.01 25.08 13.09
CA GLU A 29 -8.42 26.41 13.57
C GLU A 29 -9.37 26.31 14.77
N ASN A 30 -10.43 25.52 14.67
CA ASN A 30 -11.40 25.31 15.75
C ASN A 30 -10.78 24.69 17.03
N ASN A 31 -9.65 24.03 16.90
CA ASN A 31 -8.91 23.45 18.02
C ASN A 31 -7.72 24.31 18.48
N ASN A 32 -7.50 25.49 17.88
CA ASN A 32 -6.34 26.36 18.12
C ASN A 32 -5.01 25.60 18.03
N LYS A 33 -4.87 24.71 17.03
CA LYS A 33 -3.68 23.86 16.80
C LYS A 33 -3.20 23.97 15.36
N LYS A 34 -1.94 23.62 15.15
CA LYS A 34 -1.39 23.36 13.82
C LYS A 34 -1.28 21.86 13.59
N TYR A 35 -1.85 21.38 12.48
CA TYR A 35 -1.82 19.97 12.15
C TYR A 35 -0.93 19.66 10.95
N VAL A 36 -0.37 18.45 10.96
CA VAL A 36 0.45 17.91 9.88
C VAL A 36 -0.44 17.04 8.99
N ILE A 37 -0.22 17.14 7.68
CA ILE A 37 -0.91 16.32 6.68
C ILE A 37 0.07 15.74 5.66
N HIS A 38 -0.29 14.63 5.03
CA HIS A 38 0.39 14.10 3.86
C HIS A 38 -0.51 14.17 2.62
N LEU A 39 0.07 14.53 1.48
CA LEU A 39 -0.61 14.53 0.18
C LEU A 39 -0.36 13.22 -0.55
N LYS A 40 -1.42 12.57 -0.99
CA LYS A 40 -1.32 11.42 -1.87
C LYS A 40 -1.50 11.84 -3.32
N VAL A 41 -0.58 11.36 -4.18
CA VAL A 41 -0.59 11.57 -5.62
C VAL A 41 -0.85 10.24 -6.33
N ASP A 42 -1.73 10.23 -7.30
CA ASP A 42 -1.95 9.07 -8.15
C ASP A 42 -0.98 9.10 -9.34
N THR A 43 -0.01 8.20 -9.33
CA THR A 43 0.93 8.00 -10.43
C THR A 43 0.55 6.83 -11.33
N GLY A 44 -0.59 6.17 -11.05
CA GLY A 44 -1.09 5.06 -11.86
C GLY A 44 -1.67 3.88 -11.08
N MET A 45 -1.87 3.99 -9.75
CA MET A 45 -2.61 2.99 -8.98
C MET A 45 -4.12 3.13 -9.16
N THR A 46 -4.60 4.32 -9.52
CA THR A 46 -6.01 4.64 -9.83
C THR A 46 -6.99 4.24 -8.73
N ARG A 47 -6.60 4.51 -7.49
CA ARG A 47 -7.41 4.19 -6.31
C ARG A 47 -7.71 5.40 -5.43
N LEU A 48 -6.70 6.17 -5.07
CA LEU A 48 -6.76 7.36 -4.24
C LEU A 48 -5.59 8.29 -4.60
N GLY A 49 -5.79 9.58 -4.42
CA GLY A 49 -4.78 10.62 -4.66
C GLY A 49 -5.23 11.60 -5.74
N CYS A 50 -4.64 12.79 -5.74
CA CYS A 50 -4.82 13.78 -6.81
C CYS A 50 -4.03 13.39 -8.07
N ASN A 51 -4.40 13.97 -9.21
CA ASN A 51 -3.62 13.83 -10.43
C ASN A 51 -2.27 14.55 -10.31
N CYS A 52 -1.27 14.09 -11.08
CA CYS A 52 0.07 14.65 -11.02
C CYS A 52 0.15 16.15 -11.39
N ASP A 53 -0.71 16.60 -12.29
CA ASP A 53 -0.80 17.99 -12.76
C ASP A 53 -1.48 18.93 -11.76
N GLU A 54 -2.34 18.40 -10.89
CA GLU A 54 -3.03 19.18 -9.85
C GLU A 54 -2.13 19.50 -8.63
N VAL A 55 -1.04 18.75 -8.44
CA VAL A 55 -0.21 18.82 -7.23
C VAL A 55 0.29 20.22 -6.95
N LYS A 56 0.71 20.96 -7.98
CA LYS A 56 1.24 22.30 -7.84
C LYS A 56 0.21 23.30 -7.29
N ASP A 57 -1.02 23.21 -7.77
CA ASP A 57 -2.12 24.08 -7.33
C ASP A 57 -2.56 23.71 -5.91
N ILE A 58 -2.68 22.41 -5.62
CA ILE A 58 -3.00 21.89 -4.27
C ILE A 58 -1.94 22.35 -3.28
N PHE A 59 -0.67 22.23 -3.64
CA PHE A 59 0.44 22.65 -2.79
C PHE A 59 0.39 24.15 -2.50
N SER A 60 0.19 24.97 -3.54
CA SER A 60 0.08 26.43 -3.40
C SER A 60 -1.10 26.82 -2.52
N LYS A 61 -2.21 26.09 -2.61
CA LYS A 61 -3.36 26.31 -1.75
C LYS A 61 -3.08 25.93 -0.30
N ILE A 62 -2.42 24.79 -0.04
CA ILE A 62 -2.03 24.36 1.31
C ILE A 62 -1.09 25.39 1.94
N ASP A 63 -0.12 25.94 1.19
CA ASP A 63 0.79 26.98 1.67
C ASP A 63 0.05 28.26 2.12
N SER A 64 -1.14 28.53 1.59
CA SER A 64 -1.98 29.66 1.99
C SER A 64 -2.85 29.39 3.24
N LEU A 65 -2.84 28.16 3.76
CA LEU A 65 -3.64 27.75 4.93
C LEU A 65 -2.75 27.77 6.19
N GLU A 66 -3.15 28.57 7.19
CA GLU A 66 -2.29 28.88 8.33
C GLU A 66 -2.19 27.78 9.38
N ASN A 67 -3.22 26.92 9.47
CA ASN A 67 -3.35 25.95 10.56
C ASN A 67 -2.97 24.52 10.16
N ILE A 68 -2.52 24.29 8.92
CA ILE A 68 -2.01 23.01 8.48
C ILE A 68 -0.61 23.12 7.88
N SER A 69 0.12 22.02 7.87
CA SER A 69 1.46 21.93 7.28
C SER A 69 1.62 20.63 6.50
N LEU A 70 1.97 20.72 5.22
CA LEU A 70 2.30 19.53 4.42
C LEU A 70 3.69 19.04 4.79
N LYS A 71 3.79 17.84 5.36
CA LYS A 71 5.05 17.19 5.77
C LYS A 71 5.37 15.92 5.01
N GLY A 72 4.46 15.44 4.19
CA GLY A 72 4.71 14.29 3.34
C GLY A 72 3.98 14.34 2.01
N ILE A 73 4.62 13.78 0.98
CA ILE A 73 4.03 13.53 -0.33
C ILE A 73 4.36 12.11 -0.76
N TYR A 74 3.36 11.38 -1.28
CA TYR A 74 3.57 10.00 -1.64
C TYR A 74 2.67 9.49 -2.76
N SER A 75 3.10 8.38 -3.35
CA SER A 75 2.27 7.56 -4.23
C SER A 75 2.33 6.10 -3.84
N HIS A 76 1.70 5.22 -4.61
CA HIS A 76 1.69 3.78 -4.38
C HIS A 76 1.93 3.02 -5.68
N LEU A 77 2.84 2.05 -5.62
CA LEU A 77 3.17 1.21 -6.77
C LEU A 77 2.06 0.20 -7.03
N ALA A 78 1.64 0.10 -8.29
CA ALA A 78 0.51 -0.73 -8.69
C ALA A 78 0.91 -2.20 -8.94
N ILE A 79 2.06 -2.41 -9.60
CA ILE A 79 2.46 -3.73 -10.13
C ILE A 79 3.93 -4.08 -9.87
N ALA A 80 4.56 -3.47 -8.86
CA ALA A 80 5.98 -3.70 -8.56
C ALA A 80 6.34 -5.17 -8.23
N ASP A 81 5.36 -6.00 -7.92
CA ASP A 81 5.45 -7.42 -7.67
C ASP A 81 5.37 -8.27 -8.96
N SER A 82 4.80 -7.74 -10.04
CA SER A 82 4.60 -8.44 -11.32
C SER A 82 5.56 -8.02 -12.42
N ASP A 83 6.08 -6.79 -12.38
CA ASP A 83 7.00 -6.25 -13.40
C ASP A 83 8.28 -7.09 -13.59
N GLN A 84 8.70 -7.83 -12.58
CA GLN A 84 9.86 -8.72 -12.67
C GLN A 84 9.61 -9.97 -13.54
N ARG A 85 8.35 -10.34 -13.77
CA ARG A 85 7.96 -11.55 -14.51
C ARG A 85 7.57 -11.29 -15.96
N GLN A 86 7.30 -10.05 -16.31
CA GLN A 86 6.84 -9.68 -17.66
C GLN A 86 7.97 -9.00 -18.41
N ASN A 87 8.42 -9.63 -19.50
CA ASN A 87 9.21 -9.00 -20.57
C ASN A 87 8.37 -7.97 -21.34
N SER A 88 7.52 -7.20 -20.67
CA SER A 88 6.76 -6.13 -21.30
C SER A 88 7.70 -4.96 -21.58
N HIS A 89 7.63 -4.41 -22.78
CA HIS A 89 8.49 -3.32 -23.27
C HIS A 89 8.41 -2.02 -22.43
N GLU A 90 7.46 -1.93 -21.49
CA GLU A 90 7.31 -0.82 -20.56
C GLU A 90 7.20 -1.35 -19.14
N ASN A 91 8.23 -1.09 -18.34
CA ASN A 91 8.19 -1.30 -16.89
C ASN A 91 7.31 -0.23 -16.26
N PHE A 92 6.07 -0.57 -15.91
CA PHE A 92 5.10 0.39 -15.37
C PHE A 92 5.54 0.99 -14.03
N THR A 93 6.29 0.25 -13.23
CA THR A 93 6.93 0.76 -12.00
C THR A 93 7.88 1.92 -12.30
N GLN A 94 8.65 1.82 -13.41
CA GLN A 94 9.51 2.90 -13.86
C GLN A 94 8.72 4.12 -14.34
N ILE A 95 7.59 3.91 -15.00
CA ILE A 95 6.67 4.99 -15.40
C ILE A 95 6.15 5.72 -14.15
N GLN A 96 5.69 4.99 -13.13
CA GLN A 96 5.23 5.56 -11.87
C GLN A 96 6.34 6.32 -11.15
N LEU A 97 7.56 5.79 -11.12
CA LEU A 97 8.73 6.46 -10.56
C LEU A 97 9.03 7.77 -11.28
N ASN A 98 9.02 7.78 -12.60
CA ASN A 98 9.29 8.97 -13.41
C ASN A 98 8.20 10.04 -13.19
N ARG A 99 6.93 9.67 -13.15
CA ARG A 99 5.83 10.57 -12.82
C ARG A 99 6.01 11.18 -11.43
N PHE A 100 6.33 10.36 -10.42
CA PHE A 100 6.54 10.83 -9.06
C PHE A 100 7.74 11.77 -8.95
N LYS A 101 8.87 11.44 -9.61
CA LYS A 101 10.05 12.31 -9.69
C LYS A 101 9.73 13.67 -10.36
N LYS A 102 8.95 13.65 -11.43
CA LYS A 102 8.50 14.87 -12.09
C LYS A 102 7.71 15.76 -11.13
N VAL A 103 6.71 15.20 -10.44
CA VAL A 103 5.92 15.93 -9.44
C VAL A 103 6.82 16.57 -8.38
N ILE A 104 7.78 15.82 -7.83
CA ILE A 104 8.72 16.33 -6.82
C ILE A 104 9.58 17.47 -7.40
N ASN A 105 10.10 17.32 -8.61
CA ASN A 105 10.91 18.34 -9.26
C ASN A 105 10.12 19.62 -9.54
N ASP A 106 8.86 19.50 -9.95
CA ASP A 106 7.97 20.62 -10.23
C ASP A 106 7.64 21.46 -8.97
N LEU A 107 7.73 20.86 -7.78
CA LEU A 107 7.62 21.56 -6.49
C LEU A 107 8.87 22.38 -6.14
N GLY A 108 10.00 22.14 -6.80
CA GLY A 108 11.24 22.89 -6.66
C GLY A 108 11.80 22.86 -5.22
N LYS A 109 12.39 23.98 -4.76
CA LYS A 109 13.01 24.10 -3.43
C LYS A 109 12.02 23.92 -2.26
N ARG A 110 10.74 24.03 -2.50
CA ARG A 110 9.69 23.87 -1.47
C ARG A 110 9.60 22.44 -0.94
N ASN A 111 10.11 21.44 -1.69
CA ASN A 111 10.06 20.04 -1.30
C ASN A 111 11.14 19.58 -0.30
N ILE A 112 12.11 20.44 0.04
CA ILE A 112 13.29 20.05 0.85
C ILE A 112 12.91 19.53 2.24
N SER A 113 11.81 20.03 2.82
CA SER A 113 11.35 19.65 4.17
C SER A 113 10.21 18.62 4.15
N ILE A 114 9.84 18.09 2.99
CA ILE A 114 8.70 17.18 2.83
C ILE A 114 9.21 15.74 2.70
N CYS A 115 8.70 14.83 3.53
CA CYS A 115 8.98 13.40 3.45
C CYS A 115 8.36 12.80 2.19
N ARG A 116 9.19 12.28 1.29
CA ARG A 116 8.79 11.64 0.04
C ARG A 116 8.78 10.14 0.22
N HIS A 117 7.71 9.45 -0.20
CA HIS A 117 7.67 8.01 -0.07
C HIS A 117 6.83 7.33 -1.17
N LEU A 118 7.36 6.25 -1.73
CA LEU A 118 6.75 5.53 -2.86
C LEU A 118 6.67 4.02 -2.61
N ALA A 119 7.77 3.41 -2.12
CA ALA A 119 7.93 1.97 -2.02
C ALA A 119 6.93 1.32 -1.05
N ASN A 120 6.25 0.28 -1.51
CA ASN A 120 5.60 -0.76 -0.73
C ASN A 120 6.60 -1.90 -0.46
N SER A 121 6.18 -3.05 0.07
CA SER A 121 7.07 -4.20 0.32
C SER A 121 7.85 -4.62 -0.93
N SER A 122 7.19 -4.71 -2.07
CA SER A 122 7.82 -5.08 -3.33
C SER A 122 8.86 -4.06 -3.78
N GLY A 123 8.48 -2.79 -3.83
CA GLY A 123 9.41 -1.71 -4.19
C GLY A 123 10.58 -1.59 -3.22
N THR A 124 10.36 -1.87 -1.92
CA THR A 124 11.42 -1.85 -0.92
C THR A 124 12.48 -2.93 -1.16
N LEU A 125 12.03 -4.13 -1.53
CA LEU A 125 12.91 -5.27 -1.74
C LEU A 125 13.60 -5.25 -3.12
N SER A 126 12.95 -4.68 -4.14
CA SER A 126 13.40 -4.78 -5.52
C SER A 126 14.35 -3.68 -5.95
N ASN A 127 14.19 -2.44 -5.45
CA ASN A 127 14.95 -1.30 -5.99
C ASN A 127 15.06 -0.14 -5.00
N SER A 128 16.28 0.16 -4.54
CA SER A 128 16.56 1.27 -3.63
C SER A 128 16.20 2.66 -4.19
N CYS A 129 16.15 2.82 -5.52
CA CYS A 129 15.71 4.08 -6.14
C CYS A 129 14.24 4.43 -5.84
N LEU A 130 13.44 3.47 -5.35
CA LEU A 130 12.05 3.65 -4.96
C LEU A 130 11.87 4.09 -3.51
N HIS A 131 12.92 4.03 -2.68
CA HIS A 131 12.82 4.25 -1.23
C HIS A 131 12.51 5.70 -0.87
N PHE A 132 13.15 6.66 -1.56
CA PHE A 132 13.12 8.08 -1.18
C PHE A 132 13.49 8.27 0.29
N ASP A 133 12.66 9.03 1.05
CA ASP A 133 12.95 9.33 2.46
C ASP A 133 12.35 8.31 3.42
N MET A 134 11.35 7.52 2.98
CA MET A 134 10.65 6.53 3.79
C MET A 134 10.08 5.40 2.93
N VAL A 135 10.08 4.18 3.46
CA VAL A 135 9.43 3.02 2.87
C VAL A 135 8.21 2.60 3.68
N ARG A 136 7.23 1.95 3.03
CA ARG A 136 6.02 1.46 3.68
C ARG A 136 5.92 -0.05 3.51
N VAL A 137 6.64 -0.77 4.35
CA VAL A 137 6.66 -2.23 4.36
C VAL A 137 5.39 -2.74 5.01
N GLY A 138 4.61 -3.51 4.27
CA GLY A 138 3.41 -4.19 4.74
C GLY A 138 3.62 -5.70 4.81
N LEU A 139 3.41 -6.40 3.69
CA LEU A 139 3.47 -7.87 3.62
C LEU A 139 4.79 -8.45 4.15
N SER A 140 5.92 -7.84 3.79
CA SER A 140 7.22 -8.34 4.20
C SER A 140 7.51 -8.16 5.70
N LEU A 141 6.82 -7.24 6.37
CA LEU A 141 6.86 -7.10 7.83
C LEU A 141 6.28 -8.34 8.52
N TYR A 142 5.29 -8.99 7.88
CA TYR A 142 4.71 -10.24 8.36
C TYR A 142 5.49 -11.49 7.95
N GLY A 143 6.64 -11.33 7.29
CA GLY A 143 7.54 -12.42 6.96
C GLY A 143 7.25 -13.11 5.63
N TYR A 144 6.61 -12.42 4.70
CA TYR A 144 6.29 -12.95 3.37
C TYR A 144 6.90 -12.09 2.27
N PHE A 145 7.44 -12.74 1.24
CA PHE A 145 7.80 -12.05 0.00
C PHE A 145 6.56 -11.71 -0.81
N PRO A 146 6.57 -10.58 -1.54
CA PRO A 146 5.42 -10.19 -2.39
C PRO A 146 5.13 -11.17 -3.52
N VAL A 147 6.13 -11.93 -3.95
CA VAL A 147 6.06 -12.99 -4.97
C VAL A 147 6.75 -14.25 -4.46
N ASN A 148 6.26 -15.43 -4.86
CA ASN A 148 6.76 -16.72 -4.35
C ASN A 148 8.21 -17.00 -4.74
N ASP A 149 8.64 -16.57 -5.94
CA ASP A 149 9.99 -16.82 -6.47
C ASP A 149 10.85 -15.55 -6.41
N PHE A 150 10.72 -14.77 -5.35
CA PHE A 150 11.53 -13.58 -5.16
C PHE A 150 12.98 -13.97 -4.85
N GLU A 151 13.88 -13.68 -5.77
CA GLU A 151 15.32 -13.92 -5.57
C GLU A 151 15.88 -12.89 -4.59
N SER A 152 16.30 -13.33 -3.42
CA SER A 152 16.91 -12.49 -2.39
C SER A 152 17.71 -13.33 -1.39
N ASP A 153 18.84 -12.82 -0.93
CA ASP A 153 19.59 -13.36 0.20
C ASP A 153 18.89 -13.14 1.55
N LEU A 154 17.83 -12.31 1.57
CA LEU A 154 17.03 -12.01 2.75
C LEU A 154 16.23 -13.24 3.18
N LYS A 155 16.27 -13.57 4.48
CA LYS A 155 15.42 -14.59 5.09
C LYS A 155 14.29 -13.88 5.84
N LEU A 156 13.06 -14.07 5.39
CA LEU A 156 11.88 -13.60 6.09
C LEU A 156 11.27 -14.75 6.89
N ASN A 157 10.88 -14.46 8.14
CA ASN A 157 10.23 -15.44 9.01
C ASN A 157 8.76 -15.07 9.19
N PRO A 158 7.81 -15.96 8.84
CA PRO A 158 6.39 -15.70 9.04
C PRO A 158 6.06 -15.38 10.50
N ALA A 159 5.45 -14.22 10.73
CA ALA A 159 5.04 -13.77 12.06
C ALA A 159 3.66 -14.31 12.49
N LEU A 160 2.87 -14.84 11.53
CA LEU A 160 1.52 -15.37 11.76
C LEU A 160 1.48 -16.87 11.53
N LYS A 161 0.83 -17.59 12.45
CA LYS A 161 0.49 -19.02 12.30
C LYS A 161 -1.01 -19.18 12.48
N VAL A 162 -1.67 -19.78 11.49
CA VAL A 162 -3.06 -20.21 11.60
C VAL A 162 -3.10 -21.67 11.98
N LYS A 163 -3.82 -22.02 13.07
CA LYS A 163 -4.02 -23.38 13.52
C LYS A 163 -5.49 -23.70 13.57
N ALA A 164 -5.87 -24.88 13.09
CA ALA A 164 -7.23 -25.37 13.16
C ALA A 164 -7.25 -26.81 13.68
N ARG A 165 -8.32 -27.16 14.42
CA ARG A 165 -8.50 -28.53 14.91
C ARG A 165 -9.03 -29.40 13.78
N VAL A 166 -8.45 -30.58 13.62
CA VAL A 166 -9.04 -31.65 12.80
C VAL A 166 -10.19 -32.26 13.58
N THR A 167 -11.40 -32.22 13.02
CA THR A 167 -12.63 -32.71 13.64
C THR A 167 -13.02 -34.09 13.19
N LEU A 168 -12.62 -34.48 11.96
CA LEU A 168 -12.92 -35.80 11.39
C LEU A 168 -11.82 -36.17 10.39
N VAL A 169 -11.45 -37.44 10.35
CA VAL A 169 -10.64 -38.04 9.28
C VAL A 169 -11.38 -39.24 8.69
N ARG A 170 -11.43 -39.32 7.36
CA ARG A 170 -12.02 -40.47 6.65
C ARG A 170 -11.13 -40.92 5.51
N GLU A 171 -11.10 -42.22 5.27
CA GLU A 171 -10.46 -42.78 4.08
C GLU A 171 -11.46 -42.82 2.93
N VAL A 172 -11.02 -42.52 1.74
CA VAL A 172 -11.79 -42.53 0.52
C VAL A 172 -10.99 -43.14 -0.64
N GLU A 173 -11.67 -43.80 -1.54
CA GLU A 173 -11.07 -44.42 -2.70
C GLU A 173 -10.76 -43.39 -3.78
N LYS A 174 -9.90 -43.79 -4.75
CA LYS A 174 -9.64 -43.00 -5.95
C LYS A 174 -10.94 -42.69 -6.69
N GLY A 175 -11.05 -41.46 -7.22
CA GLY A 175 -12.20 -40.97 -7.96
C GLY A 175 -13.36 -40.46 -7.11
N THR A 176 -13.24 -40.47 -5.78
CA THR A 176 -14.25 -39.91 -4.88
C THR A 176 -14.34 -38.39 -5.04
N GLY A 177 -15.56 -37.88 -5.33
CA GLY A 177 -15.85 -36.46 -5.36
C GLY A 177 -15.88 -35.86 -3.96
N VAL A 178 -15.33 -34.66 -3.78
CA VAL A 178 -15.21 -34.00 -2.49
C VAL A 178 -15.92 -32.63 -2.53
N GLY A 179 -16.75 -32.37 -1.50
CA GLY A 179 -17.43 -31.09 -1.32
C GLY A 179 -18.55 -30.84 -2.33
N TYR A 180 -19.08 -29.63 -2.29
CA TYR A 180 -20.17 -29.24 -3.20
C TYR A 180 -19.68 -29.23 -4.66
N GLY A 181 -20.53 -29.70 -5.56
CA GLY A 181 -20.27 -29.77 -7.00
C GLY A 181 -19.18 -30.76 -7.43
N HIS A 182 -18.54 -31.46 -6.48
CA HIS A 182 -17.46 -32.41 -6.74
C HIS A 182 -16.35 -31.85 -7.66
N PHE A 183 -16.02 -30.57 -7.52
CA PHE A 183 -14.97 -29.93 -8.31
C PHE A 183 -13.58 -30.55 -8.10
N PHE A 184 -13.37 -31.13 -6.93
CA PHE A 184 -12.18 -31.94 -6.65
C PHE A 184 -12.56 -33.42 -6.60
N LYS A 185 -11.76 -34.26 -7.30
CA LYS A 185 -11.85 -35.73 -7.20
C LYS A 185 -10.49 -36.30 -6.81
N THR A 186 -10.50 -37.26 -5.90
CA THR A 186 -9.25 -37.88 -5.43
C THR A 186 -8.57 -38.65 -6.57
N GLN A 187 -7.26 -38.37 -6.76
CA GLN A 187 -6.44 -39.00 -7.79
C GLN A 187 -5.91 -40.38 -7.38
N ARG A 188 -5.97 -40.71 -6.09
CA ARG A 188 -5.53 -41.96 -5.45
C ARG A 188 -6.35 -42.20 -4.20
N LYS A 189 -6.25 -43.41 -3.59
CA LYS A 189 -6.74 -43.64 -2.23
C LYS A 189 -6.17 -42.60 -1.29
N SER A 190 -7.01 -41.89 -0.55
CA SER A 190 -6.65 -40.67 0.18
C SER A 190 -7.31 -40.68 1.57
N LYS A 191 -6.64 -39.96 2.51
CA LYS A 191 -7.27 -39.57 3.79
C LYS A 191 -7.71 -38.12 3.68
N LEU A 192 -8.98 -37.86 3.93
CA LEU A 192 -9.57 -36.53 3.98
C LEU A 192 -9.75 -36.10 5.41
N ALA A 193 -9.35 -34.88 5.74
CA ALA A 193 -9.56 -34.27 7.05
C ALA A 193 -10.55 -33.12 6.95
N VAL A 194 -11.53 -33.11 7.86
CA VAL A 194 -12.38 -31.95 8.10
C VAL A 194 -11.73 -31.14 9.21
N VAL A 195 -11.50 -29.84 8.94
CA VAL A 195 -10.86 -28.90 9.87
C VAL A 195 -11.84 -27.80 10.27
N ALA A 196 -11.79 -27.41 11.54
CA ALA A 196 -12.69 -26.40 12.11
C ALA A 196 -12.20 -24.99 11.76
N ILE A 197 -12.18 -24.64 10.46
CA ILE A 197 -11.81 -23.33 9.92
C ILE A 197 -12.50 -23.13 8.57
N GLY A 198 -12.83 -21.89 8.29
CA GLY A 198 -13.53 -21.51 7.06
C GLY A 198 -15.02 -21.24 7.31
N TYR A 199 -15.70 -20.95 6.23
CA TYR A 199 -17.13 -20.63 6.24
C TYR A 199 -17.99 -21.79 6.66
#